data_928af08e43cefdbe51aec5d6715890f5
#
_entry.id   928af08e43cefdbe51aec5d6715890f5
#
_cell.length_a   1.000
_cell.length_b   1.000
_cell.length_c   1.000
_cell.angle_alpha   90.00
_cell.angle_beta   90.00
_cell.angle_gamma   90.00
#
_symmetry.space_group_name_H-M   'P 1'
#
loop_
_entity.id
_entity.type
_entity.pdbx_description
1 polymer ?
#
loop_
_entity_poly.entity_id
_entity_poly.type
_entity_poly.pdbx_seq_one_letter_code
_entity_poly.pdbx_strand_id
1 'polypeptide(L)'
;RQTEAWGKQLIVTDGHDTPEREEEAVQMLADRKCDAIVLYTRYMSEKTILKLINSVQTPLVIINREVSQAADRCVFFEQQDAAFKAVDYLISQGHREIACITVPIHTPTGKARLMGYRKALEKHGIRLDERRIKYGDAGMMRGYELCKELIAEKTSFSALFACNDDMALGASKALHQAGLKIPQDISLFGFDDAPSAKWLEPALS
;
A
#
# COMPACT_ATOMS: atom_id res chain seq x y z
N ARG A 1 -19.86 -5.15 12.85
CA ARG A 1 -21.09 -4.32 13.04
C ARG A 1 -22.07 -4.47 11.87
N GLN A 2 -21.64 -4.32 10.60
CA GLN A 2 -22.54 -4.47 9.42
C GLN A 2 -23.07 -5.91 9.29
N THR A 3 -22.21 -6.91 9.38
CA THR A 3 -22.57 -8.33 9.32
C THR A 3 -23.56 -8.72 10.42
N GLU A 4 -23.33 -8.24 11.63
CA GLU A 4 -24.24 -8.45 12.78
C GLU A 4 -25.62 -7.81 12.54
N ALA A 5 -25.67 -6.60 11.96
CA ALA A 5 -26.92 -5.93 11.59
C ALA A 5 -27.74 -6.75 10.59
N TRP A 6 -27.08 -7.59 9.79
CA TRP A 6 -27.74 -8.51 8.85
C TRP A 6 -27.94 -9.92 9.40
N GLY A 7 -27.74 -10.13 10.71
CA GLY A 7 -27.86 -11.44 11.35
C GLY A 7 -26.78 -12.45 10.87
N LYS A 8 -25.66 -11.97 10.38
CA LYS A 8 -24.54 -12.79 9.89
C LYS A 8 -23.37 -12.79 10.86
N GLN A 9 -22.65 -13.90 10.92
CA GLN A 9 -21.40 -14.03 11.66
C GLN A 9 -20.22 -13.79 10.74
N LEU A 10 -19.17 -13.14 11.26
CA LEU A 10 -17.90 -12.96 10.57
C LEU A 10 -16.89 -14.00 11.04
N ILE A 11 -16.37 -14.80 10.12
CA ILE A 11 -15.24 -15.70 10.35
C ILE A 11 -14.03 -15.07 9.68
N VAL A 12 -12.94 -14.91 10.42
CA VAL A 12 -11.66 -14.40 9.88
C VAL A 12 -10.63 -15.49 9.97
N THR A 13 -9.90 -15.69 8.88
CA THR A 13 -8.76 -16.62 8.82
C THR A 13 -7.58 -15.93 8.17
N ASP A 14 -6.38 -16.34 8.54
CA ASP A 14 -5.12 -15.80 8.02
C ASP A 14 -4.48 -16.83 7.07
N GLY A 15 -4.10 -16.38 5.88
CA GLY A 15 -3.34 -17.16 4.89
C GLY A 15 -1.83 -17.11 5.11
N HIS A 16 -1.35 -16.49 6.17
CA HIS A 16 0.08 -16.41 6.55
C HIS A 16 1.01 -16.00 5.41
N ASP A 17 0.54 -15.09 4.55
CA ASP A 17 1.30 -14.51 3.43
C ASP A 17 1.88 -15.54 2.43
N THR A 18 1.24 -16.71 2.28
CA THR A 18 1.61 -17.71 1.27
C THR A 18 0.41 -18.13 0.42
N PRO A 19 0.57 -18.26 -0.91
CA PRO A 19 -0.52 -18.63 -1.81
C PRO A 19 -1.21 -19.93 -1.42
N GLU A 20 -0.43 -20.92 -0.96
CA GLU A 20 -0.91 -22.24 -0.59
C GLU A 20 -1.82 -22.17 0.64
N ARG A 21 -1.41 -21.40 1.66
CA ARG A 21 -2.22 -21.21 2.88
C ARG A 21 -3.44 -20.34 2.63
N GLU A 22 -3.34 -19.36 1.74
CA GLU A 22 -4.50 -18.58 1.31
C GLU A 22 -5.52 -19.49 0.58
N GLU A 23 -5.08 -20.43 -0.28
CA GLU A 23 -5.94 -21.42 -0.95
C GLU A 23 -6.60 -22.35 0.08
N GLU A 24 -5.85 -22.88 1.04
CA GLU A 24 -6.36 -23.73 2.14
C GLU A 24 -7.42 -22.97 2.97
N ALA A 25 -7.18 -21.70 3.29
CA ALA A 25 -8.10 -20.87 4.06
C ALA A 25 -9.43 -20.66 3.31
N VAL A 26 -9.38 -20.40 2.00
CA VAL A 26 -10.57 -20.29 1.16
C VAL A 26 -11.35 -21.60 1.14
N GLN A 27 -10.67 -22.74 0.97
CA GLN A 27 -11.32 -24.06 0.96
C GLN A 27 -11.96 -24.36 2.32
N MET A 28 -11.28 -24.08 3.43
CA MET A 28 -11.81 -24.26 4.77
C MET A 28 -13.10 -23.43 5.02
N LEU A 29 -13.14 -22.19 4.53
CA LEU A 29 -14.35 -21.36 4.64
C LEU A 29 -15.49 -21.89 3.74
N ALA A 30 -15.17 -22.39 2.57
CA ALA A 30 -16.16 -23.01 1.67
C ALA A 30 -16.74 -24.29 2.29
N ASP A 31 -15.91 -25.15 2.88
CA ASP A 31 -16.32 -26.39 3.56
C ASP A 31 -17.22 -26.10 4.78
N ARG A 32 -17.02 -24.95 5.43
CA ARG A 32 -17.89 -24.45 6.51
C ARG A 32 -19.21 -23.86 6.03
N LYS A 33 -19.47 -23.88 4.72
CA LYS A 33 -20.69 -23.38 4.10
C LYS A 33 -20.97 -21.92 4.43
N CYS A 34 -19.93 -21.08 4.39
CA CYS A 34 -20.10 -19.64 4.51
C CYS A 34 -20.98 -19.13 3.36
N ASP A 35 -21.81 -18.11 3.62
CA ASP A 35 -22.70 -17.51 2.60
C ASP A 35 -21.90 -16.79 1.49
N ALA A 36 -20.75 -16.21 1.84
CA ALA A 36 -19.79 -15.58 0.93
C ALA A 36 -18.40 -15.55 1.55
N ILE A 37 -17.39 -15.47 0.71
CA ILE A 37 -15.99 -15.34 1.10
C ILE A 37 -15.44 -14.05 0.52
N VAL A 38 -14.75 -13.24 1.34
CA VAL A 38 -14.00 -12.07 0.90
C VAL A 38 -12.52 -12.40 1.01
N LEU A 39 -11.81 -12.41 -0.10
CA LEU A 39 -10.39 -12.74 -0.19
C LEU A 39 -9.55 -11.49 -0.39
N TYR A 40 -8.66 -11.20 0.56
CA TYR A 40 -7.54 -10.31 0.39
C TYR A 40 -6.28 -11.14 0.14
N THR A 41 -5.64 -10.96 -0.99
CA THR A 41 -4.42 -11.70 -1.34
C THR A 41 -3.37 -10.78 -1.95
N ARG A 42 -2.13 -10.95 -1.51
CA ARG A 42 -0.97 -10.23 -2.06
C ARG A 42 -0.12 -11.11 -2.98
N TYR A 43 -0.12 -12.41 -2.75
CA TYR A 43 0.86 -13.32 -3.35
C TYR A 43 0.24 -14.34 -4.32
N MET A 44 -1.04 -14.60 -4.21
CA MET A 44 -1.73 -15.56 -5.09
C MET A 44 -1.72 -15.08 -6.54
N SER A 45 -1.40 -15.96 -7.47
CA SER A 45 -1.47 -15.65 -8.90
C SER A 45 -2.91 -15.48 -9.39
N GLU A 46 -3.13 -14.68 -10.44
CA GLU A 46 -4.46 -14.58 -11.06
C GLU A 46 -5.01 -15.94 -11.49
N LYS A 47 -4.15 -16.81 -12.04
CA LYS A 47 -4.53 -18.16 -12.42
C LYS A 47 -5.08 -18.96 -11.24
N THR A 48 -4.45 -18.88 -10.09
CA THR A 48 -4.89 -19.55 -8.86
C THR A 48 -6.21 -18.97 -8.36
N ILE A 49 -6.36 -17.64 -8.37
CA ILE A 49 -7.62 -16.98 -7.99
C ILE A 49 -8.77 -17.43 -8.91
N LEU A 50 -8.56 -17.45 -10.23
CA LEU A 50 -9.56 -17.89 -11.20
C LEU A 50 -9.93 -19.36 -10.99
N LYS A 51 -8.95 -20.22 -10.68
CA LYS A 51 -9.21 -21.61 -10.31
C LYS A 51 -10.11 -21.70 -9.09
N LEU A 52 -9.84 -20.91 -8.04
CA LEU A 52 -10.67 -20.88 -6.82
C LEU A 52 -12.08 -20.37 -7.11
N ILE A 53 -12.24 -19.27 -7.84
CA ILE A 53 -13.54 -18.73 -8.23
C ILE A 53 -14.40 -19.79 -8.94
N ASN A 54 -13.80 -20.65 -9.76
CA ASN A 54 -14.49 -21.68 -10.53
C ASN A 54 -14.68 -23.00 -9.77
N SER A 55 -13.90 -23.25 -8.73
CA SER A 55 -13.93 -24.54 -7.99
C SER A 55 -14.80 -24.48 -6.74
N VAL A 56 -14.91 -23.31 -6.07
CA VAL A 56 -15.75 -23.19 -4.87
C VAL A 56 -17.17 -22.78 -5.26
N GLN A 57 -18.17 -23.39 -4.61
CA GLN A 57 -19.58 -23.00 -4.83
C GLN A 57 -19.95 -21.73 -4.09
N THR A 58 -19.24 -21.42 -3.01
CA THR A 58 -19.45 -20.20 -2.22
C THR A 58 -19.04 -18.98 -3.03
N PRO A 59 -19.88 -17.93 -3.12
CA PRO A 59 -19.51 -16.69 -3.76
C PRO A 59 -18.21 -16.12 -3.21
N LEU A 60 -17.23 -15.88 -4.09
CA LEU A 60 -15.91 -15.37 -3.74
C LEU A 60 -15.74 -13.96 -4.31
N VAL A 61 -15.45 -13.00 -3.45
CA VAL A 61 -15.15 -11.60 -3.81
C VAL A 61 -13.69 -11.31 -3.49
N ILE A 62 -12.98 -10.74 -4.45
CA ILE A 62 -11.57 -10.35 -4.32
C ILE A 62 -11.53 -8.86 -3.96
N ILE A 63 -10.73 -8.51 -2.96
CA ILE A 63 -10.55 -7.11 -2.60
C ILE A 63 -9.11 -6.64 -2.80
N ASN A 64 -8.97 -5.32 -3.02
CA ASN A 64 -7.70 -4.60 -3.16
C ASN A 64 -6.86 -4.95 -4.40
N ARG A 65 -7.41 -5.69 -5.35
CA ARG A 65 -6.81 -5.93 -6.67
C ARG A 65 -7.85 -6.29 -7.71
N GLU A 66 -7.55 -6.01 -8.95
CA GLU A 66 -8.29 -6.49 -10.10
C GLU A 66 -7.79 -7.87 -10.54
N VAL A 67 -8.74 -8.71 -10.97
CA VAL A 67 -8.51 -9.94 -11.73
C VAL A 67 -9.27 -9.80 -13.03
N SER A 68 -8.57 -9.56 -14.14
CA SER A 68 -9.17 -9.08 -15.40
C SER A 68 -10.31 -9.97 -15.91
N GLN A 69 -10.20 -11.30 -15.75
CA GLN A 69 -11.22 -12.26 -16.20
C GLN A 69 -12.39 -12.46 -15.19
N ALA A 70 -12.36 -11.77 -14.05
CA ALA A 70 -13.37 -11.83 -13.01
C ALA A 70 -13.56 -10.44 -12.36
N ALA A 71 -13.53 -9.38 -13.16
CA ALA A 71 -13.62 -7.99 -12.70
C ALA A 71 -14.93 -7.72 -11.94
N ASP A 72 -16.02 -8.39 -12.30
CA ASP A 72 -17.33 -8.34 -11.62
C ASP A 72 -17.31 -8.89 -10.19
N ARG A 73 -16.26 -9.61 -9.82
CA ARG A 73 -16.02 -10.16 -8.47
C ARG A 73 -14.92 -9.44 -7.72
N CYS A 74 -14.42 -8.31 -8.23
CA CYS A 74 -13.33 -7.55 -7.64
C CYS A 74 -13.82 -6.21 -7.09
N VAL A 75 -13.34 -5.86 -5.91
CA VAL A 75 -13.50 -4.52 -5.32
C VAL A 75 -12.11 -3.94 -5.10
N PHE A 76 -11.75 -2.93 -5.84
CA PHE A 76 -10.42 -2.30 -5.79
C PHE A 76 -10.52 -0.81 -6.10
N PHE A 77 -9.43 -0.11 -5.91
CA PHE A 77 -9.27 1.28 -6.33
C PHE A 77 -7.96 1.45 -7.09
N GLU A 78 -7.90 2.52 -7.88
CA GLU A 78 -6.80 2.80 -8.79
C GLU A 78 -5.53 3.24 -8.04
N GLN A 79 -4.81 2.26 -7.48
CA GLN A 79 -3.60 2.46 -6.66
C GLN A 79 -2.55 3.32 -7.36
N GLN A 80 -2.37 3.09 -8.67
CA GLN A 80 -1.39 3.83 -9.47
C GLN A 80 -1.80 5.28 -9.66
N ASP A 81 -3.07 5.53 -9.99
CA ASP A 81 -3.59 6.89 -10.18
C ASP A 81 -3.60 7.68 -8.86
N ALA A 82 -3.95 7.04 -7.76
CA ALA A 82 -3.89 7.67 -6.44
C ALA A 82 -2.46 8.06 -6.05
N ALA A 83 -1.48 7.17 -6.24
CA ALA A 83 -0.07 7.48 -6.00
C ALA A 83 0.47 8.56 -6.95
N PHE A 84 0.05 8.51 -8.23
CA PHE A 84 0.35 9.58 -9.17
C PHE A 84 -0.16 10.94 -8.68
N LYS A 85 -1.41 11.04 -8.24
CA LYS A 85 -2.00 12.28 -7.72
C LYS A 85 -1.29 12.79 -6.47
N ALA A 86 -0.89 11.92 -5.56
CA ALA A 86 -0.13 12.30 -4.37
C ALA A 86 1.21 12.94 -4.72
N VAL A 87 1.97 12.33 -5.63
CA VAL A 87 3.28 12.84 -6.06
C VAL A 87 3.14 14.05 -6.97
N ASP A 88 2.13 14.08 -7.86
CA ASP A 88 1.80 15.24 -8.70
C ASP A 88 1.48 16.46 -7.83
N TYR A 89 0.78 16.27 -6.71
CA TYR A 89 0.53 17.32 -5.72
C TYR A 89 1.83 17.82 -5.11
N LEU A 90 2.73 16.95 -4.64
CA LEU A 90 4.04 17.38 -4.11
C LEU A 90 4.83 18.19 -5.15
N ILE A 91 4.81 17.76 -6.41
CA ILE A 91 5.48 18.49 -7.50
C ILE A 91 4.82 19.86 -7.73
N SER A 92 3.49 19.97 -7.62
CA SER A 92 2.77 21.25 -7.74
C SER A 92 3.12 22.24 -6.63
N GLN A 93 3.50 21.73 -5.45
CA GLN A 93 4.01 22.54 -4.33
C GLN A 93 5.49 22.96 -4.50
N GLY A 94 6.11 22.64 -5.63
CA GLY A 94 7.46 23.06 -5.97
C GLY A 94 8.55 22.02 -5.71
N HIS A 95 8.21 20.85 -5.16
CA HIS A 95 9.20 19.80 -4.91
C HIS A 95 9.70 19.18 -6.22
N ARG A 96 11.02 18.97 -6.31
CA ARG A 96 11.67 18.33 -7.46
C ARG A 96 12.53 17.14 -7.05
N GLU A 97 12.98 17.14 -5.81
CA GLU A 97 13.73 16.05 -5.19
C GLU A 97 12.81 15.33 -4.21
N ILE A 98 12.11 14.33 -4.71
CA ILE A 98 11.11 13.59 -3.94
C ILE A 98 11.65 12.18 -3.69
N ALA A 99 11.81 11.81 -2.42
CA ALA A 99 12.14 10.43 -2.06
C ALA A 99 10.86 9.57 -2.00
N CYS A 100 11.02 8.28 -2.16
CA CYS A 100 9.94 7.30 -2.08
C CYS A 100 10.35 6.12 -1.20
N ILE A 101 9.58 5.83 -0.18
CA ILE A 101 9.70 4.57 0.57
C ILE A 101 8.49 3.69 0.26
N THR A 102 8.76 2.47 -0.22
CA THR A 102 7.72 1.62 -0.79
C THR A 102 7.90 0.14 -0.42
N VAL A 103 6.84 -0.63 -0.61
CA VAL A 103 6.90 -2.08 -0.45
C VAL A 103 7.46 -2.75 -1.71
N PRO A 104 7.91 -4.01 -1.62
CA PRO A 104 8.53 -4.69 -2.74
C PRO A 104 7.64 -4.75 -3.99
N ILE A 105 8.25 -4.57 -5.16
CA ILE A 105 7.57 -4.52 -6.47
C ILE A 105 6.93 -5.84 -6.92
N HIS A 106 7.22 -6.94 -6.26
CA HIS A 106 6.54 -8.22 -6.54
C HIS A 106 5.11 -8.24 -5.98
N THR A 107 4.76 -7.28 -5.09
CA THR A 107 3.38 -7.10 -4.66
C THR A 107 2.63 -6.20 -5.64
N PRO A 108 1.35 -6.51 -5.98
CA PRO A 108 0.55 -5.68 -6.90
C PRO A 108 0.47 -4.22 -6.45
N THR A 109 0.23 -3.98 -5.16
CA THR A 109 0.12 -2.65 -4.56
C THR A 109 1.45 -1.88 -4.65
N GLY A 110 2.57 -2.51 -4.27
CA GLY A 110 3.90 -1.88 -4.34
C GLY A 110 4.27 -1.49 -5.77
N LYS A 111 4.03 -2.39 -6.71
CA LYS A 111 4.24 -2.11 -8.14
C LYS A 111 3.40 -0.92 -8.62
N ALA A 112 2.10 -0.92 -8.32
CA ALA A 112 1.17 0.11 -8.78
C ALA A 112 1.52 1.48 -8.19
N ARG A 113 1.76 1.58 -6.87
CA ARG A 113 2.10 2.85 -6.21
C ARG A 113 3.44 3.40 -6.69
N LEU A 114 4.47 2.55 -6.87
CA LEU A 114 5.74 2.98 -7.44
C LEU A 114 5.61 3.44 -8.90
N MET A 115 4.76 2.78 -9.70
CA MET A 115 4.48 3.24 -11.06
C MET A 115 3.80 4.60 -11.07
N GLY A 116 2.90 4.88 -10.13
CA GLY A 116 2.30 6.20 -9.95
C GLY A 116 3.33 7.28 -9.65
N TYR A 117 4.24 7.01 -8.71
CA TYR A 117 5.35 7.90 -8.39
C TYR A 117 6.22 8.18 -9.64
N ARG A 118 6.65 7.15 -10.37
CA ARG A 118 7.47 7.30 -11.57
C ARG A 118 6.76 8.10 -12.66
N LYS A 119 5.49 7.82 -12.91
CA LYS A 119 4.68 8.57 -13.90
C LYS A 119 4.54 10.05 -13.55
N ALA A 120 4.40 10.40 -12.27
CA ALA A 120 4.32 11.78 -11.86
C ALA A 120 5.64 12.52 -12.14
N LEU A 121 6.78 11.93 -11.82
CA LEU A 121 8.09 12.51 -12.15
C LEU A 121 8.26 12.67 -13.67
N GLU A 122 7.92 11.64 -14.43
CA GLU A 122 8.02 11.65 -15.90
C GLU A 122 7.17 12.76 -16.53
N LYS A 123 5.89 12.89 -16.09
CA LYS A 123 4.98 13.95 -16.57
C LYS A 123 5.59 15.35 -16.43
N HIS A 124 6.35 15.58 -15.37
CA HIS A 124 6.97 16.88 -15.08
C HIS A 124 8.43 16.98 -15.53
N GLY A 125 8.94 16.02 -16.32
CA GLY A 125 10.31 16.02 -16.81
C GLY A 125 11.37 15.91 -15.71
N ILE A 126 11.00 15.40 -14.53
CA ILE A 126 11.92 15.20 -13.42
C ILE A 126 12.65 13.88 -13.60
N ARG A 127 13.99 13.93 -13.66
CA ARG A 127 14.80 12.72 -13.81
C ARG A 127 14.65 11.83 -12.57
N LEU A 128 14.33 10.57 -12.80
CA LEU A 128 14.31 9.56 -11.76
C LEU A 128 15.73 9.34 -11.18
N ASP A 129 15.84 9.36 -9.86
CA ASP A 129 17.05 9.00 -9.13
C ASP A 129 16.75 7.78 -8.24
N GLU A 130 17.21 6.61 -8.64
CA GLU A 130 16.96 5.35 -7.91
C GLU A 130 17.49 5.35 -6.47
N ARG A 131 18.46 6.22 -6.13
CA ARG A 131 18.95 6.38 -4.75
C ARG A 131 17.87 6.92 -3.81
N ARG A 132 16.88 7.64 -4.36
CA ARG A 132 15.75 8.18 -3.61
C ARG A 132 14.64 7.16 -3.37
N ILE A 133 14.77 5.93 -3.90
CA ILE A 133 13.76 4.88 -3.72
C ILE A 133 14.32 3.83 -2.75
N LYS A 134 13.57 3.58 -1.67
CA LYS A 134 13.90 2.54 -0.70
C LYS A 134 12.75 1.54 -0.59
N TYR A 135 13.12 0.28 -0.43
CA TYR A 135 12.18 -0.84 -0.39
C TYR A 135 12.20 -1.54 0.97
N GLY A 136 11.03 -1.85 1.50
CA GLY A 136 10.90 -2.62 2.73
C GLY A 136 9.50 -3.17 2.93
N ASP A 137 9.28 -3.88 4.03
CA ASP A 137 7.92 -4.25 4.42
C ASP A 137 7.07 -3.01 4.75
N ALA A 138 5.74 -3.20 4.84
CA ALA A 138 4.78 -2.11 5.02
C ALA A 138 4.74 -1.56 6.47
N GLY A 139 5.63 -2.00 7.34
CA GLY A 139 5.58 -1.68 8.76
C GLY A 139 6.21 -0.33 9.13
N MET A 140 5.77 0.21 10.26
CA MET A 140 6.25 1.47 10.82
C MET A 140 7.76 1.45 11.11
N MET A 141 8.26 0.36 11.70
CA MET A 141 9.69 0.21 12.02
C MET A 141 10.54 0.25 10.74
N ARG A 142 10.08 -0.42 9.69
CA ARG A 142 10.82 -0.41 8.42
C ARG A 142 10.78 0.96 7.75
N GLY A 143 9.65 1.67 7.81
CA GLY A 143 9.58 3.08 7.36
C GLY A 143 10.61 3.98 8.07
N TYR A 144 10.76 3.81 9.39
CA TYR A 144 11.78 4.50 10.17
C TYR A 144 13.20 4.18 9.70
N GLU A 145 13.54 2.90 9.52
CA GLU A 145 14.86 2.47 9.07
C GLU A 145 15.20 3.00 7.68
N LEU A 146 14.27 2.87 6.73
CA LEU A 146 14.46 3.33 5.34
C LEU A 146 14.66 4.85 5.26
N CYS A 147 13.94 5.62 6.07
CA CYS A 147 14.15 7.05 6.15
C CYS A 147 15.53 7.39 6.75
N LYS A 148 15.97 6.66 7.77
CA LYS A 148 17.35 6.80 8.32
C LYS A 148 18.41 6.46 7.28
N GLU A 149 18.20 5.44 6.46
CA GLU A 149 19.11 5.09 5.36
C GLU A 149 19.24 6.27 4.37
N LEU A 150 18.09 6.88 3.93
CA LEU A 150 18.10 8.06 3.06
C LEU A 150 18.91 9.22 3.65
N ILE A 151 18.73 9.51 4.95
CA ILE A 151 19.43 10.56 5.65
C ILE A 151 20.94 10.25 5.77
N ALA A 152 21.28 9.03 6.18
CA ALA A 152 22.67 8.60 6.36
C ALA A 152 23.47 8.60 5.06
N GLU A 153 22.85 8.23 3.96
CA GLU A 153 23.43 8.27 2.61
C GLU A 153 23.56 9.70 2.06
N LYS A 154 23.10 10.71 2.80
CA LYS A 154 23.06 12.12 2.37
C LYS A 154 22.33 12.29 1.04
N THR A 155 21.33 11.46 0.80
CA THR A 155 20.46 11.59 -0.37
C THR A 155 19.66 12.89 -0.25
N SER A 156 19.78 13.78 -1.23
CA SER A 156 19.04 15.05 -1.23
C SER A 156 17.57 14.82 -1.58
N PHE A 157 16.67 15.28 -0.71
CA PHE A 157 15.22 15.30 -0.97
C PHE A 157 14.57 16.41 -0.15
N SER A 158 13.53 17.01 -0.70
CA SER A 158 12.70 18.03 -0.03
C SER A 158 11.29 17.52 0.30
N ALA A 159 10.92 16.37 -0.25
CA ALA A 159 9.69 15.69 0.07
C ALA A 159 9.90 14.17 0.11
N LEU A 160 9.09 13.49 0.91
CA LEU A 160 9.07 12.04 1.04
C LEU A 160 7.65 11.52 0.82
N PHE A 161 7.48 10.69 -0.20
CA PHE A 161 6.27 9.91 -0.43
C PHE A 161 6.44 8.52 0.20
N ALA A 162 5.65 8.22 1.20
CA ALA A 162 5.58 6.88 1.79
C ALA A 162 4.37 6.14 1.21
N CYS A 163 4.57 4.91 0.78
CA CYS A 163 3.50 4.18 0.10
C CYS A 163 2.37 3.68 1.02
N ASN A 164 2.47 3.89 2.34
CA ASN A 164 1.38 3.77 3.30
C ASN A 164 1.64 4.65 4.54
N ASP A 165 0.63 4.83 5.37
CA ASP A 165 0.71 5.70 6.55
C ASP A 165 1.58 5.13 7.67
N ASP A 166 1.66 3.80 7.83
CA ASP A 166 2.54 3.19 8.81
C ASP A 166 4.01 3.48 8.49
N MET A 167 4.41 3.37 7.22
CA MET A 167 5.76 3.75 6.81
C MET A 167 5.99 5.25 6.95
N ALA A 168 4.98 6.10 6.65
CA ALA A 168 5.05 7.54 6.85
C ALA A 168 5.25 7.89 8.34
N LEU A 169 4.54 7.20 9.23
CA LEU A 169 4.67 7.38 10.68
C LEU A 169 6.10 7.06 11.16
N GLY A 170 6.66 5.96 10.67
CA GLY A 170 8.05 5.61 10.94
C GLY A 170 9.04 6.64 10.41
N ALA A 171 8.83 7.10 9.18
CA ALA A 171 9.65 8.13 8.55
C ALA A 171 9.59 9.46 9.30
N SER A 172 8.41 9.88 9.75
CA SER A 172 8.23 11.08 10.58
C SER A 172 9.12 11.04 11.84
N LYS A 173 9.15 9.89 12.52
CA LYS A 173 10.01 9.71 13.68
C LYS A 173 11.50 9.83 13.34
N ALA A 174 11.93 9.27 12.21
CA ALA A 174 13.32 9.36 11.77
C ALA A 174 13.72 10.80 11.43
N LEU A 175 12.85 11.55 10.74
CA LEU A 175 13.07 12.96 10.41
C LEU A 175 13.19 13.81 11.68
N HIS A 176 12.27 13.66 12.64
CA HIS A 176 12.32 14.38 13.91
C HIS A 176 13.61 14.07 14.69
N GLN A 177 14.05 12.84 14.73
CA GLN A 177 15.31 12.46 15.42
C GLN A 177 16.55 13.04 14.73
N ALA A 178 16.47 13.28 13.42
CA ALA A 178 17.52 13.96 12.66
C ALA A 178 17.46 15.50 12.79
N GLY A 179 16.51 16.04 13.54
CA GLY A 179 16.29 17.48 13.71
C GLY A 179 15.62 18.15 12.51
N LEU A 180 15.04 17.36 11.60
CA LEU A 180 14.34 17.88 10.42
C LEU A 180 12.87 18.13 10.75
N LYS A 181 12.38 19.29 10.39
CA LYS A 181 11.01 19.74 10.65
C LYS A 181 10.09 19.36 9.49
N ILE A 182 8.90 18.86 9.82
CA ILE A 182 7.82 18.57 8.87
C ILE A 182 6.75 19.65 9.05
N PRO A 183 6.32 20.36 7.99
CA PRO A 183 6.75 20.23 6.58
C PRO A 183 7.90 21.19 6.20
N GLN A 184 8.47 21.99 7.12
CA GLN A 184 9.36 23.13 6.80
C GLN A 184 10.64 22.70 6.08
N ASP A 185 11.27 21.58 6.50
CA ASP A 185 12.48 21.05 5.89
C ASP A 185 12.15 19.93 4.89
N ILE A 186 11.21 19.05 5.27
CA ILE A 186 10.77 17.90 4.45
C ILE A 186 9.24 17.82 4.48
N SER A 187 8.59 17.88 3.32
CA SER A 187 7.19 17.53 3.19
C SER A 187 7.02 16.01 3.23
N LEU A 188 6.13 15.52 4.08
CA LEU A 188 5.84 14.08 4.21
C LEU A 188 4.42 13.78 3.73
N PHE A 189 4.29 12.83 2.80
CA PHE A 189 3.02 12.39 2.26
C PHE A 189 2.85 10.88 2.46
N GLY A 190 1.72 10.47 3.05
CA GLY A 190 1.36 9.07 3.27
C GLY A 190 0.46 8.50 2.18
N PHE A 191 -0.21 7.41 2.51
CA PHE A 191 -1.20 6.76 1.67
C PHE A 191 -2.08 5.89 2.57
N ASP A 192 -3.36 5.82 2.34
CA ASP A 192 -4.41 5.03 3.00
C ASP A 192 -5.39 5.88 3.84
N ASP A 193 -5.03 7.07 4.31
CA ASP A 193 -5.81 7.91 5.23
C ASP A 193 -6.20 7.12 6.50
N ALA A 194 -5.22 6.48 7.12
CA ALA A 194 -5.42 5.71 8.34
C ALA A 194 -5.93 6.60 9.48
N PRO A 195 -6.78 6.09 10.39
CA PRO A 195 -7.30 6.88 11.51
C PRO A 195 -6.22 7.55 12.38
N SER A 196 -4.99 7.00 12.40
CA SER A 196 -3.83 7.55 13.08
C SER A 196 -3.23 8.78 12.40
N ALA A 197 -3.41 8.94 11.08
CA ALA A 197 -2.79 10.01 10.30
C ALA A 197 -3.09 11.41 10.84
N LYS A 198 -4.33 11.66 11.24
CA LYS A 198 -4.78 12.95 11.80
C LYS A 198 -4.25 13.27 13.20
N TRP A 199 -3.69 12.28 13.90
CA TRP A 199 -3.16 12.45 15.26
C TRP A 199 -1.66 12.73 15.29
N LEU A 200 -1.02 12.77 14.14
CA LEU A 200 0.36 13.25 14.01
C LEU A 200 0.44 14.76 14.14
N GLU A 201 1.59 15.27 14.55
CA GLU A 201 1.92 16.69 14.53
C GLU A 201 3.19 16.94 13.71
N PRO A 202 3.04 17.57 12.54
CA PRO A 202 1.77 17.92 11.88
C PRO A 202 0.98 16.70 11.42
N ALA A 203 -0.34 16.86 11.21
CA ALA A 203 -1.16 15.79 10.65
C ALA A 203 -0.60 15.32 9.30
N LEU A 204 -0.65 14.01 9.06
CA LEU A 204 -0.16 13.43 7.81
C LEU A 204 -1.13 13.75 6.67
N SER A 205 -0.58 14.05 5.52
CA SER A 205 -1.30 14.27 4.26
C SER A 205 -1.28 13.02 3.41
#